data_8e4b55b149e690512c6264d114606eca
#
_entry.id   8e4b55b149e690512c6264d114606eca
#
_cell.length_a   1.000
_cell.length_b   1.000
_cell.length_c   1.000
_cell.angle_alpha   90.00
_cell.angle_beta   90.00
_cell.angle_gamma   90.00
#
_symmetry.space_group_name_H-M   'P 1'
#
loop_
_entity.id
_entity.type
_entity.pdbx_description
1 polymer ?
#
loop_
_entity_poly.entity_id
_entity_poly.type
_entity_poly.pdbx_seq_one_letter_code
_entity_poly.pdbx_strand_id
1 'polypeptide(L)'
;MVDKRITTRFLCYELADTVIGAVLTNVGAAALIVATAFAFAHSHLAGHFASALSVAQGLASRVSPLAGDLFAVILINAAILGASAVTLSTSYALGDSFGVKHSLHRKVIDAKAFYGSFAALVALAAGIVLIPGAPLGLMTTGVQVLAGVLLPSAIVFLLLLCNDSAVLGPWVNTTRQNVVASLIVAVLVLLSLIVTITTVFPTVPFGSLVASLTALGALGLSVLGGSARRRGGHLAAERLEATNAPRDTWRMPALATLAPPVWSAQRKLGLLALRAYLVVAVVLLAVKIGQVAVGG
;
A
#
# COMPACT_ATOMS: atom_id res chain seq x y z
N MET A 1 6.33 10.83 11.78
CA MET A 1 7.32 11.95 11.79
C MET A 1 6.96 13.01 12.81
N VAL A 2 5.75 13.52 12.86
CA VAL A 2 5.35 14.55 13.87
C VAL A 2 5.58 14.05 15.29
N ASP A 3 5.23 12.82 15.61
CA ASP A 3 5.46 12.20 16.92
C ASP A 3 6.95 11.98 17.24
N LYS A 4 7.78 11.73 16.25
CA LYS A 4 9.25 11.57 16.42
C LYS A 4 9.99 12.89 16.48
N ARG A 5 9.35 14.02 16.24
CA ARG A 5 9.95 15.38 16.20
C ARG A 5 11.16 15.46 15.27
N ILE A 6 11.11 14.75 14.14
CA ILE A 6 12.19 14.75 13.15
C ILE A 6 12.26 16.13 12.50
N THR A 7 13.45 16.73 12.57
CA THR A 7 13.76 18.01 11.93
C THR A 7 14.45 17.79 10.59
N THR A 8 14.52 18.83 9.76
CA THR A 8 15.18 18.81 8.45
C THR A 8 16.63 18.30 8.51
N ARG A 9 17.31 18.49 9.66
CA ARG A 9 18.66 17.99 9.91
C ARG A 9 18.76 16.45 9.82
N PHE A 10 17.72 15.73 10.18
CA PHE A 10 17.70 14.26 10.18
C PHE A 10 17.05 13.66 8.94
N LEU A 11 16.57 14.49 8.01
CA LEU A 11 15.89 14.03 6.80
C LEU A 11 16.74 13.11 5.93
N CYS A 12 18.07 13.38 5.83
CA CYS A 12 18.97 12.52 5.07
C CYS A 12 19.11 11.12 5.67
N TYR A 13 19.10 11.00 6.99
CA TYR A 13 19.17 9.70 7.67
C TYR A 13 17.88 8.90 7.48
N GLU A 14 16.72 9.56 7.59
CA GLU A 14 15.42 8.93 7.34
C GLU A 14 15.27 8.48 5.87
N LEU A 15 15.79 9.27 4.93
CA LEU A 15 15.81 8.90 3.52
C LEU A 15 16.73 7.69 3.27
N ALA A 16 17.92 7.69 3.86
CA ALA A 16 18.86 6.57 3.76
C ALA A 16 18.26 5.29 4.36
N ASP A 17 17.66 5.37 5.55
CA ASP A 17 16.99 4.25 6.20
C ASP A 17 15.86 3.68 5.33
N THR A 18 15.02 4.55 4.79
CA THR A 18 13.93 4.16 3.89
C THR A 18 14.45 3.46 2.62
N VAL A 19 15.49 4.00 1.99
CA VAL A 19 16.06 3.43 0.76
C VAL A 19 16.72 2.08 1.04
N ILE A 20 17.56 2.00 2.08
CA ILE A 20 18.23 0.75 2.47
C ILE A 20 17.20 -0.31 2.84
N GLY A 21 16.21 0.04 3.67
CA GLY A 21 15.14 -0.85 4.07
C GLY A 21 14.32 -1.35 2.87
N ALA A 22 13.97 -0.47 1.93
CA ALA A 22 13.27 -0.85 0.71
C ALA A 22 14.08 -1.81 -0.17
N VAL A 23 15.38 -1.55 -0.36
CA VAL A 23 16.26 -2.43 -1.14
C VAL A 23 16.38 -3.80 -0.48
N LEU A 24 16.68 -3.85 0.81
CA LEU A 24 16.82 -5.10 1.56
C LEU A 24 15.54 -5.93 1.54
N THR A 25 14.39 -5.30 1.74
CA THR A 25 13.08 -5.97 1.71
C THR A 25 12.78 -6.56 0.32
N ASN A 26 12.99 -5.79 -0.74
CA ASN A 26 12.73 -6.26 -2.11
C ASN A 26 13.69 -7.36 -2.54
N VAL A 27 14.98 -7.26 -2.22
CA VAL A 27 15.98 -8.30 -2.52
C VAL A 27 15.67 -9.56 -1.73
N GLY A 28 15.33 -9.45 -0.43
CA GLY A 28 14.95 -10.57 0.40
C GLY A 28 13.69 -11.28 -0.10
N ALA A 29 12.67 -10.51 -0.48
CA ALA A 29 11.43 -11.07 -1.04
C ALA A 29 11.69 -11.76 -2.38
N ALA A 30 12.48 -11.17 -3.28
CA ALA A 30 12.85 -11.79 -4.55
C ALA A 30 13.64 -13.09 -4.34
N ALA A 31 14.61 -13.08 -3.43
CA ALA A 31 15.39 -14.27 -3.11
C ALA A 31 14.50 -15.40 -2.55
N LEU A 32 13.53 -15.08 -1.69
CA LEU A 32 12.57 -16.03 -1.16
C LEU A 32 11.67 -16.63 -2.25
N ILE A 33 11.17 -15.79 -3.17
CA ILE A 33 10.36 -16.25 -4.32
C ILE A 33 11.17 -17.20 -5.20
N VAL A 34 12.40 -16.84 -5.55
CA VAL A 34 13.28 -17.69 -6.37
C VAL A 34 13.59 -19.00 -5.66
N ALA A 35 13.97 -18.97 -4.38
CA ALA A 35 14.29 -20.14 -3.60
C ALA A 35 13.09 -21.11 -3.49
N THR A 36 11.91 -20.59 -3.19
CA THR A 36 10.68 -21.42 -3.09
C THR A 36 10.25 -21.93 -4.46
N ALA A 37 10.32 -21.12 -5.51
CA ALA A 37 10.02 -21.56 -6.88
C ALA A 37 10.92 -22.72 -7.29
N PHE A 38 12.22 -22.64 -7.00
CA PHE A 38 13.18 -23.71 -7.32
C PHE A 38 12.94 -24.97 -6.48
N ALA A 39 12.70 -24.82 -5.19
CA ALA A 39 12.45 -25.94 -4.26
C ALA A 39 11.17 -26.72 -4.63
N PHE A 40 10.15 -26.04 -5.15
CA PHE A 40 8.84 -26.66 -5.42
C PHE A 40 8.55 -26.89 -6.91
N ALA A 41 9.45 -26.55 -7.85
CA ALA A 41 9.24 -26.54 -9.30
C ALA A 41 8.60 -27.84 -9.86
N HIS A 42 8.96 -29.00 -9.34
CA HIS A 42 8.46 -30.30 -9.81
C HIS A 42 7.67 -31.06 -8.73
N SER A 43 6.95 -30.33 -7.88
CA SER A 43 6.18 -30.92 -6.79
C SER A 43 4.69 -30.63 -6.94
N HIS A 44 3.87 -31.48 -6.30
CA HIS A 44 2.43 -31.24 -6.17
C HIS A 44 2.08 -29.97 -5.37
N LEU A 45 3.06 -29.37 -4.69
CA LEU A 45 2.91 -28.09 -3.99
C LEU A 45 3.15 -26.87 -4.91
N ALA A 46 3.62 -27.09 -6.15
CA ALA A 46 3.84 -26.00 -7.10
C ALA A 46 2.52 -25.27 -7.40
N GLY A 47 2.49 -23.95 -7.17
CA GLY A 47 1.29 -23.14 -7.40
C GLY A 47 0.18 -23.26 -6.32
N HIS A 48 0.37 -24.11 -5.30
CA HIS A 48 -0.60 -24.30 -4.22
C HIS A 48 -0.06 -23.83 -2.88
N PHE A 49 -0.65 -22.73 -2.36
CA PHE A 49 -0.37 -22.24 -1.03
C PHE A 49 -1.47 -22.66 -0.06
N ALA A 50 -1.21 -23.71 0.72
CA ALA A 50 -2.14 -24.16 1.75
C ALA A 50 -1.92 -23.47 3.09
N SER A 51 -0.68 -23.39 3.55
CA SER A 51 -0.29 -22.72 4.80
C SER A 51 1.20 -22.42 4.84
N ALA A 52 1.61 -21.49 5.71
CA ALA A 52 3.02 -21.22 5.97
C ALA A 52 3.78 -22.45 6.51
N LEU A 53 3.09 -23.28 7.30
CA LEU A 53 3.66 -24.53 7.84
C LEU A 53 3.99 -25.51 6.71
N SER A 54 3.11 -25.68 5.72
CA SER A 54 3.37 -26.59 4.59
C SER A 54 4.57 -26.14 3.75
N VAL A 55 4.80 -24.82 3.63
CA VAL A 55 5.98 -24.28 2.95
C VAL A 55 7.24 -24.56 3.76
N ALA A 56 7.23 -24.31 5.07
CA ALA A 56 8.37 -24.59 5.95
C ALA A 56 8.76 -26.08 5.93
N GLN A 57 7.78 -26.97 6.06
CA GLN A 57 7.99 -28.43 5.99
C GLN A 57 8.48 -28.88 4.60
N GLY A 58 7.94 -28.29 3.54
CA GLY A 58 8.38 -28.55 2.18
C GLY A 58 9.84 -28.11 1.94
N LEU A 59 10.26 -26.97 2.45
CA LEU A 59 11.65 -26.52 2.40
C LEU A 59 12.56 -27.42 3.23
N ALA A 60 12.11 -27.81 4.43
CA ALA A 60 12.87 -28.71 5.30
C ALA A 60 13.13 -30.07 4.63
N SER A 61 12.14 -30.65 3.95
CA SER A 61 12.24 -31.95 3.31
C SER A 61 12.99 -31.97 1.98
N ARG A 62 12.94 -30.83 1.21
CA ARG A 62 13.47 -30.79 -0.15
C ARG A 62 14.82 -30.09 -0.28
N VAL A 63 15.11 -29.17 0.62
CA VAL A 63 16.38 -28.40 0.62
C VAL A 63 17.24 -28.84 1.79
N SER A 64 16.82 -28.50 3.00
CA SER A 64 17.46 -28.95 4.25
C SER A 64 16.56 -28.59 5.44
N PRO A 65 16.68 -29.30 6.59
CA PRO A 65 15.98 -28.90 7.81
C PRO A 65 16.22 -27.45 8.21
N LEU A 66 17.48 -26.98 8.07
CA LEU A 66 17.86 -25.61 8.35
C LEU A 66 17.10 -24.58 7.48
N ALA A 67 16.83 -24.89 6.21
CA ALA A 67 16.07 -24.00 5.33
C ALA A 67 14.61 -23.82 5.79
N GLY A 68 13.99 -24.89 6.28
CA GLY A 68 12.65 -24.81 6.88
C GLY A 68 12.62 -23.99 8.16
N ASP A 69 13.60 -24.20 9.05
CA ASP A 69 13.71 -23.47 10.31
C ASP A 69 13.98 -21.96 10.08
N LEU A 70 14.92 -21.63 9.19
CA LEU A 70 15.20 -20.24 8.83
C LEU A 70 13.98 -19.55 8.21
N PHE A 71 13.26 -20.24 7.33
CA PHE A 71 12.02 -19.71 6.77
C PHE A 71 10.99 -19.41 7.87
N ALA A 72 10.80 -20.32 8.81
CA ALA A 72 9.86 -20.14 9.93
C ALA A 72 10.26 -18.93 10.81
N VAL A 73 11.55 -18.79 11.14
CA VAL A 73 12.06 -17.65 11.94
C VAL A 73 11.86 -16.33 11.22
N ILE A 74 12.21 -16.27 9.92
CA ILE A 74 12.01 -15.05 9.10
C ILE A 74 10.53 -14.70 9.03
N LEU A 75 9.66 -15.68 8.84
CA LEU A 75 8.22 -15.46 8.74
C LEU A 75 7.63 -14.95 10.06
N ILE A 76 8.02 -15.53 11.20
CA ILE A 76 7.58 -15.06 12.53
C ILE A 76 8.03 -13.61 12.76
N ASN A 77 9.29 -13.30 12.47
CA ASN A 77 9.81 -11.93 12.60
C ASN A 77 9.02 -10.95 11.72
N ALA A 78 8.83 -11.27 10.45
CA ALA A 78 8.06 -10.45 9.52
C ALA A 78 6.60 -10.29 9.96
N ALA A 79 5.97 -11.36 10.48
CA ALA A 79 4.60 -11.34 10.98
C ALA A 79 4.44 -10.41 12.20
N ILE A 80 5.36 -10.46 13.15
CA ILE A 80 5.35 -9.58 14.34
C ILE A 80 5.50 -8.13 13.94
N LEU A 81 6.46 -7.81 13.07
CA LEU A 81 6.68 -6.45 12.58
C LEU A 81 5.48 -5.94 11.77
N GLY A 82 4.97 -6.76 10.85
CA GLY A 82 3.82 -6.43 10.02
C GLY A 82 2.55 -6.22 10.85
N ALA A 83 2.25 -7.13 11.76
CA ALA A 83 1.09 -7.01 12.65
C ALA A 83 1.17 -5.74 13.51
N SER A 84 2.35 -5.45 14.10
CA SER A 84 2.56 -4.24 14.90
C SER A 84 2.40 -2.97 14.09
N ALA A 85 2.98 -2.91 12.89
CA ALA A 85 2.91 -1.73 12.03
C ALA A 85 1.49 -1.47 11.52
N VAL A 86 0.77 -2.52 11.08
CA VAL A 86 -0.59 -2.40 10.54
C VAL A 86 -1.58 -2.02 11.62
N THR A 87 -1.56 -2.68 12.78
CA THR A 87 -2.47 -2.34 13.89
C THR A 87 -2.20 -0.96 14.44
N LEU A 88 -0.93 -0.56 14.53
CA LEU A 88 -0.55 0.77 14.98
C LEU A 88 -1.04 1.85 14.00
N SER A 89 -0.78 1.70 12.71
CA SER A 89 -1.22 2.66 11.68
C SER A 89 -2.75 2.78 11.63
N THR A 90 -3.46 1.66 11.77
CA THR A 90 -4.93 1.64 11.83
C THR A 90 -5.43 2.38 13.08
N SER A 91 -4.78 2.18 14.24
CA SER A 91 -5.14 2.87 15.48
C SER A 91 -4.92 4.39 15.38
N TYR A 92 -3.84 4.84 14.71
CA TYR A 92 -3.64 6.25 14.39
C TYR A 92 -4.74 6.79 13.47
N ALA A 93 -5.05 6.06 12.38
CA ALA A 93 -6.10 6.45 11.45
C ALA A 93 -7.49 6.56 12.12
N LEU A 94 -7.81 5.64 13.02
CA LEU A 94 -9.03 5.71 13.83
C LEU A 94 -8.99 6.92 14.76
N GLY A 95 -7.85 7.19 15.40
CA GLY A 95 -7.65 8.36 16.25
C GLY A 95 -7.89 9.68 15.52
N ASP A 96 -7.33 9.81 14.30
CA ASP A 96 -7.52 10.97 13.44
C ASP A 96 -8.99 11.09 12.97
N SER A 97 -9.61 9.98 12.56
CA SER A 97 -10.96 9.97 12.02
C SER A 97 -12.02 10.33 13.06
N PHE A 98 -11.84 9.87 14.30
CA PHE A 98 -12.78 10.12 15.41
C PHE A 98 -12.37 11.32 16.27
N GLY A 99 -11.25 11.99 15.97
CA GLY A 99 -10.77 13.16 16.74
C GLY A 99 -10.40 12.85 18.18
N VAL A 100 -10.04 11.58 18.49
CA VAL A 100 -9.67 11.18 19.85
C VAL A 100 -8.16 11.32 20.06
N LYS A 101 -7.76 11.49 21.33
CA LYS A 101 -6.35 11.59 21.70
C LYS A 101 -5.63 10.30 21.36
N HIS A 102 -4.63 10.37 20.48
CA HIS A 102 -3.85 9.24 20.01
C HIS A 102 -2.37 9.64 19.91
N SER A 103 -1.49 8.88 20.47
CA SER A 103 -0.03 8.98 20.34
C SER A 103 0.65 7.94 21.24
N LEU A 104 1.74 7.33 20.75
CA LEU A 104 2.59 6.44 21.55
C LEU A 104 3.30 7.16 22.72
N HIS A 105 3.40 8.49 22.70
CA HIS A 105 3.99 9.27 23.79
C HIS A 105 3.01 9.52 24.95
N ARG A 106 1.73 9.16 24.79
CA ARG A 106 0.73 9.28 25.84
C ARG A 106 0.65 8.01 26.67
N LYS A 107 0.34 8.16 27.94
CA LYS A 107 0.04 7.00 28.80
C LYS A 107 -1.26 6.34 28.37
N VAL A 108 -1.40 5.04 28.64
CA VAL A 108 -2.60 4.26 28.30
C VAL A 108 -3.87 4.89 28.88
N ILE A 109 -3.79 5.47 30.09
CA ILE A 109 -4.92 6.13 30.76
C ILE A 109 -5.39 7.37 29.98
N ASP A 110 -4.47 8.09 29.30
CA ASP A 110 -4.77 9.34 28.59
C ASP A 110 -5.24 9.10 27.15
N ALA A 111 -4.96 7.92 26.59
CA ALA A 111 -5.27 7.54 25.20
C ALA A 111 -5.95 6.15 25.14
N LYS A 112 -6.94 5.91 26.01
CA LYS A 112 -7.61 4.60 26.14
C LYS A 112 -8.20 4.10 24.82
N ALA A 113 -8.79 4.98 24.00
CA ALA A 113 -9.37 4.61 22.72
C ALA A 113 -8.30 4.14 21.71
N PHE A 114 -7.12 4.78 21.71
CA PHE A 114 -5.99 4.41 20.85
C PHE A 114 -5.43 3.04 21.21
N TYR A 115 -5.09 2.80 22.47
CA TYR A 115 -4.58 1.50 22.93
C TYR A 115 -5.67 0.42 22.91
N GLY A 116 -6.93 0.80 23.19
CA GLY A 116 -8.07 -0.11 23.10
C GLY A 116 -8.33 -0.58 21.67
N SER A 117 -8.26 0.31 20.68
CA SER A 117 -8.39 -0.07 19.26
C SER A 117 -7.26 -0.99 18.82
N PHE A 118 -6.01 -0.72 19.25
CA PHE A 118 -4.88 -1.60 18.96
C PHE A 118 -5.10 -3.01 19.54
N ALA A 119 -5.44 -3.09 20.82
CA ALA A 119 -5.69 -4.37 21.48
C ALA A 119 -6.88 -5.12 20.88
N ALA A 120 -7.97 -4.40 20.55
CA ALA A 120 -9.15 -4.99 19.93
C ALA A 120 -8.85 -5.57 18.53
N LEU A 121 -8.07 -4.88 17.70
CA LEU A 121 -7.66 -5.39 16.39
C LEU A 121 -6.80 -6.66 16.50
N VAL A 122 -5.84 -6.68 17.43
CA VAL A 122 -5.02 -7.87 17.67
C VAL A 122 -5.87 -9.03 18.19
N ALA A 123 -6.75 -8.78 19.16
CA ALA A 123 -7.63 -9.80 19.73
C ALA A 123 -8.61 -10.36 18.69
N LEU A 124 -9.18 -9.49 17.83
CA LEU A 124 -10.06 -9.90 16.75
C LEU A 124 -9.31 -10.79 15.73
N ALA A 125 -8.13 -10.36 15.31
CA ALA A 125 -7.32 -11.15 14.37
C ALA A 125 -6.93 -12.51 14.97
N ALA A 126 -6.48 -12.54 16.22
CA ALA A 126 -6.17 -13.78 16.94
C ALA A 126 -7.41 -14.67 17.06
N GLY A 127 -8.57 -14.10 17.42
CA GLY A 127 -9.83 -14.84 17.51
C GLY A 127 -10.20 -15.52 16.18
N ILE A 128 -10.04 -14.83 15.06
CA ILE A 128 -10.33 -15.39 13.73
C ILE A 128 -9.36 -16.55 13.40
N VAL A 129 -8.06 -16.36 13.66
CA VAL A 129 -7.04 -17.38 13.36
C VAL A 129 -7.19 -18.64 14.24
N LEU A 130 -7.69 -18.47 15.45
CA LEU A 130 -7.91 -19.57 16.40
C LEU A 130 -9.18 -20.41 16.11
N ILE A 131 -10.01 -20.01 15.15
CA ILE A 131 -11.18 -20.79 14.75
C ILE A 131 -10.68 -22.14 14.18
N PRO A 132 -11.10 -23.28 14.72
CA PRO A 132 -10.73 -24.58 14.18
C PRO A 132 -11.17 -24.72 12.72
N GLY A 133 -10.23 -25.13 11.84
CA GLY A 133 -10.51 -25.30 10.42
C GLY A 133 -10.51 -24.00 9.61
N ALA A 134 -10.13 -22.84 10.18
CA ALA A 134 -10.03 -21.61 9.43
C ALA A 134 -9.11 -21.77 8.20
N PRO A 135 -9.55 -21.37 6.99
CA PRO A 135 -8.77 -21.52 5.76
C PRO A 135 -7.67 -20.45 5.68
N LEU A 136 -6.61 -20.58 6.49
CA LEU A 136 -5.57 -19.56 6.65
C LEU A 136 -4.89 -19.18 5.34
N GLY A 137 -4.67 -20.14 4.43
CA GLY A 137 -4.10 -19.87 3.11
C GLY A 137 -4.99 -18.96 2.26
N LEU A 138 -6.30 -19.24 2.23
CA LEU A 138 -7.26 -18.41 1.52
C LEU A 138 -7.37 -17.01 2.14
N MET A 139 -7.40 -16.93 3.46
CA MET A 139 -7.45 -15.63 4.17
C MET A 139 -6.21 -14.79 3.87
N THR A 140 -5.02 -15.38 3.93
CA THR A 140 -3.75 -14.71 3.62
C THR A 140 -3.74 -14.21 2.17
N THR A 141 -4.11 -15.06 1.21
CA THR A 141 -4.18 -14.69 -0.20
C THR A 141 -5.22 -13.59 -0.43
N GLY A 142 -6.40 -13.68 0.17
CA GLY A 142 -7.46 -12.70 0.06
C GLY A 142 -7.05 -11.31 0.58
N VAL A 143 -6.40 -11.27 1.75
CA VAL A 143 -5.89 -10.00 2.32
C VAL A 143 -4.80 -9.39 1.43
N GLN A 144 -3.91 -10.20 0.86
CA GLN A 144 -2.86 -9.71 -0.06
C GLN A 144 -3.44 -9.14 -1.36
N VAL A 145 -4.43 -9.82 -1.95
CA VAL A 145 -5.13 -9.30 -3.14
C VAL A 145 -5.84 -7.98 -2.81
N LEU A 146 -6.52 -7.90 -1.66
CA LEU A 146 -7.16 -6.67 -1.21
C LEU A 146 -6.14 -5.52 -1.03
N ALA A 147 -5.00 -5.80 -0.40
CA ALA A 147 -3.94 -4.82 -0.25
C ALA A 147 -3.40 -4.33 -1.61
N GLY A 148 -3.19 -5.25 -2.57
CA GLY A 148 -2.77 -4.92 -3.93
C GLY A 148 -3.77 -4.05 -4.69
N VAL A 149 -5.07 -4.24 -4.46
CA VAL A 149 -6.14 -3.41 -5.04
C VAL A 149 -6.20 -2.03 -4.39
N LEU A 150 -5.99 -1.93 -3.08
CA LEU A 150 -6.07 -0.65 -2.36
C LEU A 150 -4.83 0.22 -2.56
N LEU A 151 -3.66 -0.37 -2.80
CA LEU A 151 -2.37 0.32 -2.91
C LEU A 151 -2.36 1.45 -3.96
N PRO A 152 -2.82 1.27 -5.21
CA PRO A 152 -2.80 2.34 -6.20
C PRO A 152 -3.58 3.56 -5.78
N SER A 153 -4.73 3.38 -5.11
CA SER A 153 -5.54 4.49 -4.64
C SER A 153 -4.85 5.30 -3.55
N ALA A 154 -4.19 4.63 -2.61
CA ALA A 154 -3.42 5.29 -1.56
C ALA A 154 -2.27 6.12 -2.14
N ILE A 155 -1.55 5.58 -3.14
CA ILE A 155 -0.44 6.28 -3.80
C ILE A 155 -0.93 7.48 -4.63
N VAL A 156 -2.09 7.37 -5.29
CA VAL A 156 -2.69 8.52 -5.99
C VAL A 156 -3.02 9.66 -5.02
N PHE A 157 -3.62 9.36 -3.86
CA PHE A 157 -3.87 10.38 -2.84
C PHE A 157 -2.57 10.99 -2.31
N LEU A 158 -1.56 10.16 -2.05
CA LEU A 158 -0.25 10.64 -1.62
C LEU A 158 0.39 11.56 -2.68
N LEU A 159 0.32 11.21 -3.96
CA LEU A 159 0.84 12.03 -5.05
C LEU A 159 0.09 13.37 -5.15
N LEU A 160 -1.22 13.40 -4.96
CA LEU A 160 -2.00 14.64 -4.91
C LEU A 160 -1.57 15.50 -3.73
N LEU A 161 -1.37 14.92 -2.56
CA LEU A 161 -0.91 15.62 -1.36
C LEU A 161 0.51 16.18 -1.53
N CYS A 162 1.41 15.42 -2.16
CA CYS A 162 2.78 15.86 -2.46
C CYS A 162 2.86 17.02 -3.46
N ASN A 163 1.76 17.34 -4.13
CA ASN A 163 1.64 18.48 -5.04
C ASN A 163 0.82 19.65 -4.46
N ASP A 164 0.36 19.54 -3.22
CA ASP A 164 -0.41 20.60 -2.57
C ASP A 164 0.53 21.57 -1.88
N SER A 165 0.60 22.80 -2.41
CA SER A 165 1.43 23.89 -1.88
C SER A 165 0.95 24.40 -0.53
N ALA A 166 -0.35 24.30 -0.23
CA ALA A 166 -0.90 24.70 1.07
C ALA A 166 -0.43 23.76 2.20
N VAL A 167 -0.16 22.47 1.87
CA VAL A 167 0.27 21.45 2.82
C VAL A 167 1.78 21.36 2.92
N LEU A 168 2.49 21.33 1.78
CA LEU A 168 3.93 21.11 1.72
C LEU A 168 4.76 22.37 1.49
N GLY A 169 4.15 23.50 1.12
CA GLY A 169 4.87 24.75 0.88
C GLY A 169 6.05 24.56 -0.08
N PRO A 170 7.30 24.88 0.36
CA PRO A 170 8.50 24.77 -0.49
C PRO A 170 8.96 23.32 -0.75
N TRP A 171 8.30 22.31 -0.14
CA TRP A 171 8.64 20.88 -0.28
C TRP A 171 7.78 20.14 -1.31
N VAL A 172 6.98 20.86 -2.10
CA VAL A 172 6.19 20.26 -3.18
C VAL A 172 7.08 19.53 -4.18
N ASN A 173 6.55 18.48 -4.77
CA ASN A 173 7.26 17.69 -5.76
C ASN A 173 7.72 18.50 -6.97
N THR A 174 8.93 18.26 -7.42
CA THR A 174 9.44 18.75 -8.70
C THR A 174 8.76 18.06 -9.88
N THR A 175 8.83 18.66 -11.08
CA THR A 175 8.28 18.04 -12.29
C THR A 175 8.84 16.66 -12.57
N ARG A 176 10.15 16.44 -12.34
CA ARG A 176 10.79 15.13 -12.51
C ARG A 176 10.22 14.09 -11.54
N GLN A 177 10.08 14.44 -10.27
CA GLN A 177 9.49 13.57 -9.26
C GLN A 177 8.05 13.21 -9.62
N ASN A 178 7.26 14.16 -10.10
CA ASN A 178 5.89 13.92 -10.53
C ASN A 178 5.80 12.99 -11.75
N VAL A 179 6.70 13.11 -12.71
CA VAL A 179 6.75 12.20 -13.87
C VAL A 179 7.07 10.78 -13.42
N VAL A 180 8.10 10.61 -12.59
CA VAL A 180 8.48 9.30 -12.06
C VAL A 180 7.35 8.70 -11.21
N ALA A 181 6.80 9.49 -10.29
CA ALA A 181 5.70 9.03 -9.43
C ALA A 181 4.45 8.67 -10.25
N SER A 182 4.10 9.46 -11.27
CA SER A 182 2.96 9.16 -12.14
C SER A 182 3.17 7.89 -12.96
N LEU A 183 4.40 7.63 -13.40
CA LEU A 183 4.73 6.39 -14.10
C LEU A 183 4.59 5.18 -13.16
N ILE A 184 5.11 5.28 -11.95
CA ILE A 184 4.97 4.23 -10.92
C ILE A 184 3.49 3.96 -10.63
N VAL A 185 2.69 5.02 -10.42
CA VAL A 185 1.25 4.89 -10.20
C VAL A 185 0.56 4.18 -11.38
N ALA A 186 0.90 4.56 -12.61
CA ALA A 186 0.31 3.94 -13.79
C ALA A 186 0.62 2.44 -13.88
N VAL A 187 1.87 2.04 -13.60
CA VAL A 187 2.27 0.63 -13.56
C VAL A 187 1.52 -0.12 -12.46
N LEU A 188 1.42 0.46 -11.27
CA LEU A 188 0.71 -0.17 -10.15
C LEU A 188 -0.79 -0.32 -10.41
N VAL A 189 -1.44 0.69 -11.00
CA VAL A 189 -2.84 0.61 -11.43
C VAL A 189 -3.02 -0.50 -12.47
N LEU A 190 -2.12 -0.56 -13.47
CA LEU A 190 -2.14 -1.60 -14.49
C LEU A 190 -2.02 -3.00 -13.88
N LEU A 191 -1.03 -3.22 -13.03
CA LEU A 191 -0.84 -4.50 -12.34
C LEU A 191 -2.05 -4.88 -11.47
N SER A 192 -2.59 -3.91 -10.73
CA SER A 192 -3.77 -4.13 -9.90
C SER A 192 -5.01 -4.50 -10.72
N LEU A 193 -5.22 -3.87 -11.89
CA LEU A 193 -6.29 -4.23 -12.82
C LEU A 193 -6.09 -5.64 -13.38
N ILE A 194 -4.86 -5.99 -13.79
CA ILE A 194 -4.53 -7.34 -14.27
C ILE A 194 -4.88 -8.37 -13.20
N VAL A 195 -4.38 -8.19 -11.97
CA VAL A 195 -4.64 -9.11 -10.85
C VAL A 195 -6.14 -9.22 -10.57
N THR A 196 -6.85 -8.09 -10.52
CA THR A 196 -8.29 -8.09 -10.28
C THR A 196 -9.06 -8.85 -11.36
N ILE A 197 -8.77 -8.56 -12.64
CA ILE A 197 -9.50 -9.19 -13.76
C ILE A 197 -9.18 -10.68 -13.84
N THR A 198 -7.93 -11.08 -13.69
CA THR A 198 -7.54 -12.50 -13.73
C THR A 198 -8.10 -13.29 -12.54
N THR A 199 -8.27 -12.65 -11.38
CA THR A 199 -8.87 -13.29 -10.21
C THR A 199 -10.37 -13.48 -10.38
N VAL A 200 -11.07 -12.48 -10.94
CA VAL A 200 -12.53 -12.51 -11.11
C VAL A 200 -12.95 -13.31 -12.35
N PHE A 201 -12.18 -13.19 -13.43
CA PHE A 201 -12.45 -13.83 -14.71
C PHE A 201 -11.26 -14.68 -15.17
N PRO A 202 -11.07 -15.88 -14.60
CA PRO A 202 -9.93 -16.73 -14.91
C PRO A 202 -9.91 -17.24 -16.38
N THR A 203 -11.02 -17.12 -17.11
CA THR A 203 -11.16 -17.54 -18.51
C THR A 203 -10.61 -16.54 -19.52
N VAL A 204 -10.31 -15.30 -19.10
CA VAL A 204 -9.79 -14.26 -20.00
C VAL A 204 -8.34 -14.58 -20.40
N PRO A 205 -7.99 -14.62 -21.70
CA PRO A 205 -6.62 -14.89 -22.13
C PRO A 205 -5.66 -13.80 -21.60
N PHE A 206 -4.66 -14.22 -20.82
CA PHE A 206 -3.71 -13.31 -20.17
C PHE A 206 -3.01 -12.36 -21.14
N GLY A 207 -2.60 -12.87 -22.31
CA GLY A 207 -1.87 -12.08 -23.31
C GLY A 207 -2.69 -10.92 -23.88
N SER A 208 -3.96 -11.17 -24.25
CA SER A 208 -4.84 -10.13 -24.79
C SER A 208 -5.23 -9.10 -23.73
N LEU A 209 -5.40 -9.53 -22.48
CA LEU A 209 -5.67 -8.65 -21.36
C LEU A 209 -4.51 -7.67 -21.12
N VAL A 210 -3.29 -8.19 -21.03
CA VAL A 210 -2.08 -7.37 -20.81
C VAL A 210 -1.89 -6.40 -21.97
N ALA A 211 -2.03 -6.86 -23.22
CA ALA A 211 -1.87 -6.00 -24.39
C ALA A 211 -2.91 -4.87 -24.43
N SER A 212 -4.18 -5.15 -24.15
CA SER A 212 -5.23 -4.13 -24.16
C SER A 212 -5.08 -3.12 -23.02
N LEU A 213 -4.75 -3.58 -21.81
CA LEU A 213 -4.57 -2.69 -20.66
C LEU A 213 -3.31 -1.84 -20.79
N THR A 214 -2.20 -2.37 -21.34
CA THR A 214 -0.99 -1.58 -21.60
C THR A 214 -1.22 -0.53 -22.67
N ALA A 215 -1.94 -0.85 -23.74
CA ALA A 215 -2.31 0.10 -24.78
C ALA A 215 -3.20 1.24 -24.22
N LEU A 216 -4.21 0.91 -23.42
CA LEU A 216 -5.07 1.89 -22.75
C LEU A 216 -4.30 2.76 -21.75
N GLY A 217 -3.39 2.17 -20.99
CA GLY A 217 -2.52 2.88 -20.05
C GLY A 217 -1.60 3.86 -20.77
N ALA A 218 -0.97 3.46 -21.85
CA ALA A 218 -0.12 4.32 -22.67
C ALA A 218 -0.90 5.47 -23.29
N LEU A 219 -2.12 5.21 -23.81
CA LEU A 219 -3.02 6.24 -24.33
C LEU A 219 -3.43 7.23 -23.22
N GLY A 220 -3.81 6.75 -22.04
CA GLY A 220 -4.15 7.57 -20.90
C GLY A 220 -2.99 8.49 -20.45
N LEU A 221 -1.78 7.96 -20.36
CA LEU A 221 -0.58 8.73 -20.03
C LEU A 221 -0.26 9.80 -21.09
N SER A 222 -0.43 9.50 -22.38
CA SER A 222 -0.20 10.46 -23.45
C SER A 222 -1.19 11.63 -23.41
N VAL A 223 -2.47 11.34 -23.15
CA VAL A 223 -3.52 12.36 -23.02
C VAL A 223 -3.29 13.24 -21.77
N LEU A 224 -2.96 12.62 -20.63
CA LEU A 224 -2.65 13.34 -19.40
C LEU A 224 -1.39 14.21 -19.55
N GLY A 225 -0.33 13.69 -20.17
CA GLY A 225 0.90 14.42 -20.44
C GLY A 225 0.67 15.61 -21.38
N GLY A 226 -0.15 15.45 -22.40
CA GLY A 226 -0.55 16.53 -23.32
C GLY A 226 -1.38 17.63 -22.63
N SER A 227 -2.31 17.23 -21.77
CA SER A 227 -3.15 18.18 -21.02
C SER A 227 -2.35 18.93 -19.93
N ALA A 228 -1.38 18.27 -19.27
CA ALA A 228 -0.51 18.89 -18.29
C ALA A 228 0.41 19.96 -18.91
N ARG A 229 0.95 19.70 -20.10
CA ARG A 229 1.74 20.69 -20.85
C ARG A 229 0.96 21.94 -21.20
N ARG A 230 -0.33 21.82 -21.55
CA ARG A 230 -1.20 22.95 -21.90
C ARG A 230 -1.59 23.81 -20.69
N ARG A 231 -1.56 23.26 -19.46
CA ARG A 231 -1.94 23.95 -18.22
C ARG A 231 -0.78 24.53 -17.42
N GLY A 232 0.47 24.34 -17.87
CA GLY A 232 1.69 24.66 -17.12
C GLY A 232 1.86 26.13 -16.73
N GLY A 233 1.17 27.08 -17.37
CA GLY A 233 1.37 28.50 -17.11
C GLY A 233 0.78 29.02 -15.79
N HIS A 234 -0.42 28.60 -15.41
CA HIS A 234 -1.10 29.12 -14.21
C HIS A 234 -0.59 28.48 -12.91
N LEU A 235 -0.28 27.18 -12.95
CA LEU A 235 0.27 26.46 -11.81
C LEU A 235 1.74 26.83 -11.50
N ALA A 236 2.45 27.37 -12.47
CA ALA A 236 3.85 27.77 -12.31
C ALA A 236 3.99 29.03 -11.43
N ALA A 237 3.07 29.98 -11.52
CA ALA A 237 3.11 31.21 -10.73
C ALA A 237 2.83 30.94 -9.24
N GLU A 238 1.82 30.14 -8.93
CA GLU A 238 1.46 29.76 -7.56
C GLU A 238 2.55 28.89 -6.90
N ARG A 239 3.22 28.03 -7.70
CA ARG A 239 4.39 27.25 -7.24
C ARG A 239 5.61 28.13 -6.96
N LEU A 240 5.84 29.19 -7.73
CA LEU A 240 6.96 30.10 -7.54
C LEU A 240 6.86 30.84 -6.20
N GLU A 241 5.68 31.28 -5.80
CA GLU A 241 5.47 31.94 -4.50
C GLU A 241 5.68 30.95 -3.32
N ALA A 242 5.15 29.74 -3.43
CA ALA A 242 5.32 28.70 -2.40
C ALA A 242 6.79 28.24 -2.26
N THR A 243 7.56 28.22 -3.37
CA THR A 243 8.97 27.80 -3.39
C THR A 243 9.90 28.84 -2.79
N ASN A 244 9.49 30.10 -2.70
CA ASN A 244 10.30 31.18 -2.11
C ASN A 244 10.29 31.21 -0.57
N ALA A 245 9.46 30.43 0.09
CA ALA A 245 9.47 30.30 1.54
C ALA A 245 10.74 29.54 2.01
N PRO A 246 11.42 30.00 3.09
CA PRO A 246 12.60 29.32 3.60
C PRO A 246 12.23 27.90 4.10
N ARG A 247 12.90 26.89 3.54
CA ARG A 247 12.61 25.47 3.82
C ARG A 247 12.80 25.09 5.29
N ASP A 248 13.74 25.71 5.97
CA ASP A 248 14.13 25.35 7.34
C ASP A 248 13.12 25.83 8.39
N THR A 249 12.39 26.88 8.10
CA THR A 249 11.42 27.47 9.04
C THR A 249 9.97 27.20 8.68
N TRP A 250 9.72 26.62 7.50
CA TRP A 250 8.36 26.35 7.06
C TRP A 250 7.68 25.29 7.92
N ARG A 251 6.46 25.59 8.33
CA ARG A 251 5.59 24.67 9.07
C ARG A 251 4.22 24.65 8.41
N MET A 252 3.65 23.47 8.28
CA MET A 252 2.28 23.31 7.80
C MET A 252 1.31 24.11 8.70
N PRO A 253 0.41 24.92 8.13
CA PRO A 253 -0.66 25.57 8.88
C PRO A 253 -1.53 24.56 9.62
N ALA A 254 -2.19 24.97 10.70
CA ALA A 254 -3.13 24.11 11.38
C ALA A 254 -4.26 23.67 10.43
N LEU A 255 -4.66 22.41 10.47
CA LEU A 255 -5.70 21.85 9.59
C LEU A 255 -7.00 22.67 9.59
N ALA A 256 -7.35 23.26 10.74
CA ALA A 256 -8.53 24.10 10.89
C ALA A 256 -8.44 25.45 10.12
N THR A 257 -7.24 25.91 9.75
CA THR A 257 -7.02 27.17 9.01
C THR A 257 -6.86 26.95 7.52
N LEU A 258 -6.75 25.70 7.05
CA LEU A 258 -6.68 25.39 5.64
C LEU A 258 -8.04 25.62 4.98
N ALA A 259 -8.06 26.39 3.89
CA ALA A 259 -9.27 26.56 3.09
C ALA A 259 -9.69 25.20 2.48
N PRO A 260 -10.99 24.91 2.39
CA PRO A 260 -11.45 23.69 1.74
C PRO A 260 -10.95 23.64 0.29
N PRO A 261 -10.42 22.49 -0.17
CA PRO A 261 -9.82 22.40 -1.50
C PRO A 261 -10.85 22.66 -2.59
N VAL A 262 -10.58 23.59 -3.48
CA VAL A 262 -11.39 23.84 -4.67
C VAL A 262 -11.05 22.77 -5.72
N TRP A 263 -11.94 21.82 -5.87
CA TRP A 263 -11.76 20.68 -6.79
C TRP A 263 -12.23 21.06 -8.20
N SER A 264 -11.34 21.02 -9.18
CA SER A 264 -11.75 21.10 -10.59
C SER A 264 -12.64 19.90 -10.97
N ALA A 265 -13.53 20.07 -11.95
CA ALA A 265 -14.41 19.01 -12.41
C ALA A 265 -13.66 17.71 -12.77
N GLN A 266 -12.47 17.82 -13.35
CA GLN A 266 -11.63 16.67 -13.68
C GLN A 266 -11.06 15.95 -12.46
N ARG A 267 -10.66 16.70 -11.40
CA ARG A 267 -10.22 16.10 -10.13
C ARG A 267 -11.37 15.38 -9.45
N LYS A 268 -12.58 15.97 -9.45
CA LYS A 268 -13.79 15.32 -8.93
C LYS A 268 -14.09 14.01 -9.68
N LEU A 269 -14.03 14.05 -11.02
CA LEU A 269 -14.25 12.86 -11.85
C LEU A 269 -13.19 11.77 -11.60
N GLY A 270 -11.92 12.16 -11.50
CA GLY A 270 -10.83 11.22 -11.18
C GLY A 270 -11.00 10.56 -9.81
N LEU A 271 -11.40 11.33 -8.80
CA LEU A 271 -11.67 10.78 -7.46
C LEU A 271 -12.92 9.90 -7.44
N LEU A 272 -13.98 10.27 -8.20
CA LEU A 272 -15.16 9.45 -8.34
C LEU A 272 -14.83 8.11 -9.01
N ALA A 273 -14.05 8.14 -10.09
CA ALA A 273 -13.58 6.94 -10.77
C ALA A 273 -12.74 6.05 -9.84
N LEU A 274 -11.86 6.65 -9.05
CA LEU A 274 -11.05 5.94 -8.07
C LEU A 274 -11.91 5.31 -6.96
N ARG A 275 -12.91 6.03 -6.45
CA ARG A 275 -13.86 5.49 -5.48
C ARG A 275 -14.70 4.36 -6.06
N ALA A 276 -15.19 4.53 -7.28
CA ALA A 276 -15.94 3.49 -7.98
C ALA A 276 -15.09 2.23 -8.19
N TYR A 277 -13.83 2.40 -8.62
CA TYR A 277 -12.87 1.30 -8.74
C TYR A 277 -12.70 0.56 -7.41
N LEU A 278 -12.48 1.28 -6.31
CA LEU A 278 -12.30 0.67 -4.98
C LEU A 278 -13.53 -0.13 -4.55
N VAL A 279 -14.72 0.45 -4.70
CA VAL A 279 -15.97 -0.21 -4.32
C VAL A 279 -16.19 -1.49 -5.16
N VAL A 280 -16.02 -1.38 -6.47
CA VAL A 280 -16.18 -2.53 -7.38
C VAL A 280 -15.16 -3.61 -7.05
N ALA A 281 -13.90 -3.26 -6.87
CA ALA A 281 -12.84 -4.22 -6.58
C ALA A 281 -13.04 -4.94 -5.24
N VAL A 282 -13.44 -4.20 -4.19
CA VAL A 282 -13.76 -4.79 -2.87
C VAL A 282 -14.98 -5.72 -2.95
N VAL A 283 -16.05 -5.31 -3.64
CA VAL A 283 -17.26 -6.13 -3.81
C VAL A 283 -16.93 -7.41 -4.59
N LEU A 284 -16.20 -7.31 -5.71
CA LEU A 284 -15.83 -8.47 -6.51
C LEU A 284 -14.95 -9.45 -5.72
N LEU A 285 -14.01 -8.92 -4.95
CA LEU A 285 -13.15 -9.75 -4.09
C LEU A 285 -13.96 -10.44 -2.97
N ALA A 286 -14.88 -9.72 -2.32
CA ALA A 286 -15.74 -10.29 -1.28
C ALA A 286 -16.64 -11.40 -1.84
N VAL A 287 -17.23 -11.19 -3.03
CA VAL A 287 -18.02 -12.20 -3.74
C VAL A 287 -17.16 -13.43 -4.06
N LYS A 288 -15.93 -13.22 -4.55
CA LYS A 288 -15.02 -14.32 -4.89
C LYS A 288 -14.60 -15.13 -3.66
N ILE A 289 -14.26 -14.45 -2.57
CA ILE A 289 -13.93 -15.12 -1.29
C ILE A 289 -15.16 -15.91 -0.80
N GLY A 290 -16.37 -15.34 -0.86
CA GLY A 290 -17.61 -16.02 -0.50
C GLY A 290 -17.88 -17.25 -1.36
N GLN A 291 -17.68 -17.17 -2.68
CA GLN A 291 -17.85 -18.31 -3.59
C GLN A 291 -16.86 -19.45 -3.27
N VAL A 292 -15.61 -19.14 -3.01
CA VAL A 292 -14.57 -20.14 -2.66
C VAL A 292 -14.85 -20.72 -1.28
N ALA A 293 -15.36 -19.94 -0.32
CA ALA A 293 -15.68 -20.42 1.01
C ALA A 293 -16.93 -21.35 1.06
N VAL A 294 -17.87 -21.16 0.12
CA VAL A 294 -19.13 -21.94 0.06
C VAL A 294 -19.04 -23.09 -0.93
N GLY A 295 -18.16 -23.01 -1.93
CA GLY A 295 -18.02 -23.99 -3.00
C GLY A 295 -16.84 -24.97 -2.84
N GLY A 296 -16.14 -24.97 -1.67
CA GLY A 296 -15.04 -25.86 -1.33
C GLY A 296 -15.48 -27.09 -0.51
#